data_398044112c904cbeaee3df59addfbe55
#
_entry.id   398044112c904cbeaee3df59addfbe55
#
_cell.length_a   1.000
_cell.length_b   1.000
_cell.length_c   1.000
_cell.angle_alpha   90.00
_cell.angle_beta   90.00
_cell.angle_gamma   90.00
#
_symmetry.space_group_name_H-M   'P 1'
#
loop_
_entity.id
_entity.type
_entity.pdbx_description
1 polymer ?
#
loop_
_entity_poly.entity_id
_entity_poly.type
_entity_poly.pdbx_seq_one_letter_code
_entity_poly.pdbx_strand_id
1 'polypeptide(L)'
;MIQPVFNAPLLLVTGEQRVLVAADLHLGLEFELWLGGVSIPSQTPKILERLRRHVAEIRPDRLLLLGDVKHNVPKTSWQERKEIPEFLRALSKEVKVDIVPGNHDSNLADMAPLGVRVRPSSGYVLDGVGYFHGHTWPDEKVMRSELLVAGHLHPAIRLKEPIGSAPTRPVWARAPLLADAVQKQYGFATDAELIIAPAFNNLCGGLPLNEPCEELRGPLLTLADLDRTRIFLLDGTNLGLLSEIKTMEKSAEKKRTGRRG
;
A
#
# COMPACT_ATOMS: atom_id res chain seq x y z
N MET A 1 -13.14 6.72 -12.73
CA MET A 1 -13.78 6.56 -11.39
C MET A 1 -12.87 5.73 -10.49
N ILE A 2 -12.77 6.06 -9.19
CA ILE A 2 -11.91 5.35 -8.23
C ILE A 2 -12.78 4.92 -7.06
N GLN A 3 -12.67 3.63 -6.69
CA GLN A 3 -13.49 3.06 -5.65
C GLN A 3 -12.70 2.04 -4.82
N PRO A 4 -12.43 2.32 -3.52
CA PRO A 4 -11.97 1.29 -2.60
C PRO A 4 -12.97 0.14 -2.53
N VAL A 5 -12.46 -1.09 -2.52
CA VAL A 5 -13.31 -2.28 -2.36
C VAL A 5 -13.70 -2.38 -0.89
N PHE A 6 -14.99 -2.49 -0.62
CA PHE A 6 -15.53 -2.53 0.74
C PHE A 6 -14.88 -3.65 1.58
N ASN A 7 -14.40 -3.29 2.76
CA ASN A 7 -13.70 -4.18 3.71
C ASN A 7 -12.49 -4.94 3.13
N ALA A 8 -11.87 -4.42 2.06
CA ALA A 8 -10.67 -5.00 1.49
C ALA A 8 -9.62 -3.93 1.18
N PRO A 9 -8.32 -4.23 1.34
CA PRO A 9 -7.23 -3.33 0.95
C PRO A 9 -6.98 -3.42 -0.56
N LEU A 10 -8.02 -3.14 -1.34
CA LEU A 10 -8.04 -3.18 -2.79
C LEU A 10 -8.68 -1.91 -3.34
N LEU A 11 -8.14 -1.38 -4.44
CA LEU A 11 -8.68 -0.22 -5.12
C LEU A 11 -9.11 -0.62 -6.54
N LEU A 12 -10.36 -0.33 -6.89
CA LEU A 12 -10.83 -0.44 -8.26
C LEU A 12 -10.73 0.93 -8.94
N VAL A 13 -9.94 0.98 -9.99
CA VAL A 13 -9.82 2.16 -10.87
C VAL A 13 -10.50 1.82 -12.19
N THR A 14 -11.48 2.62 -12.58
CA THR A 14 -12.24 2.44 -13.82
C THR A 14 -11.98 3.60 -14.77
N GLY A 15 -11.26 3.33 -15.85
CA GLY A 15 -10.96 4.18 -16.98
C GLY A 15 -11.38 3.49 -18.28
N GLU A 16 -10.49 3.41 -19.25
CA GLU A 16 -10.65 2.55 -20.44
C GLU A 16 -10.65 1.07 -20.06
N GLN A 17 -9.92 0.73 -18.98
CA GLN A 17 -9.89 -0.59 -18.37
C GLN A 17 -10.33 -0.52 -16.91
N ARG A 18 -10.81 -1.64 -16.41
CA ARG A 18 -11.07 -1.85 -14.98
C ARG A 18 -9.81 -2.44 -14.35
N VAL A 19 -9.10 -1.65 -13.56
CA VAL A 19 -7.85 -2.05 -12.92
C VAL A 19 -8.11 -2.28 -11.44
N LEU A 20 -7.87 -3.51 -10.97
CA LEU A 20 -7.87 -3.82 -9.55
C LEU A 20 -6.45 -3.71 -9.02
N VAL A 21 -6.24 -2.88 -8.01
CA VAL A 21 -4.92 -2.62 -7.42
C VAL A 21 -4.83 -3.25 -6.04
N ALA A 22 -3.75 -4.00 -5.80
CA ALA A 22 -3.35 -4.53 -4.50
C ALA A 22 -1.89 -4.15 -4.24
N ALA A 23 -1.57 -3.68 -3.03
CA ALA A 23 -0.21 -3.31 -2.65
C ALA A 23 0.30 -4.20 -1.50
N ASP A 24 1.60 -4.38 -1.40
CA ASP A 24 2.30 -4.89 -0.23
C ASP A 24 1.78 -6.28 0.21
N LEU A 25 2.00 -7.28 -0.67
CA LEU A 25 1.59 -8.66 -0.41
C LEU A 25 2.56 -9.39 0.52
N HIS A 26 3.84 -9.07 0.44
CA HIS A 26 4.90 -9.65 1.25
C HIS A 26 4.80 -11.17 1.40
N LEU A 27 4.66 -11.87 0.27
CA LEU A 27 4.68 -13.33 0.26
C LEU A 27 6.03 -13.83 0.81
N GLY A 28 5.98 -14.77 1.73
CA GLY A 28 7.18 -15.29 2.39
C GLY A 28 7.54 -14.58 3.70
N LEU A 29 6.71 -13.65 4.21
CA LEU A 29 6.90 -13.01 5.52
C LEU A 29 7.04 -14.05 6.66
N GLU A 30 6.39 -15.19 6.52
CA GLU A 30 6.40 -16.27 7.49
C GLU A 30 7.81 -16.81 7.73
N PHE A 31 8.68 -16.72 6.72
CA PHE A 31 10.08 -17.14 6.86
C PHE A 31 10.86 -16.22 7.81
N GLU A 32 10.63 -14.93 7.77
CA GLU A 32 11.21 -13.99 8.73
C GLU A 32 10.69 -14.23 10.14
N LEU A 33 9.37 -14.46 10.29
CA LEU A 33 8.77 -14.82 11.57
C LEU A 33 9.36 -16.10 12.13
N TRP A 34 9.60 -17.11 11.28
CA TRP A 34 10.24 -18.36 11.67
C TRP A 34 11.67 -18.14 12.17
N LEU A 35 12.46 -17.29 11.50
CA LEU A 35 13.80 -16.92 11.97
C LEU A 35 13.74 -16.21 13.33
N GLY A 36 12.67 -15.46 13.60
CA GLY A 36 12.35 -14.84 14.89
C GLY A 36 11.76 -15.80 15.94
N GLY A 37 11.65 -17.10 15.64
CA GLY A 37 11.13 -18.12 16.57
C GLY A 37 9.60 -18.30 16.53
N VAL A 38 8.89 -17.65 15.61
CA VAL A 38 7.43 -17.77 15.46
C VAL A 38 7.11 -18.61 14.21
N SER A 39 6.64 -19.83 14.41
CA SER A 39 6.28 -20.74 13.30
C SER A 39 4.79 -20.61 12.95
N ILE A 40 4.49 -20.15 11.76
CA ILE A 40 3.13 -20.13 11.20
C ILE A 40 3.13 -20.74 9.80
N PRO A 41 2.02 -21.34 9.35
CA PRO A 41 1.91 -21.85 7.98
C PRO A 41 1.99 -20.74 6.95
N SER A 42 2.46 -21.06 5.73
CA SER A 42 2.45 -20.13 4.61
C SER A 42 1.07 -19.49 4.41
N GLN A 43 1.05 -18.17 4.28
CA GLN A 43 -0.16 -17.43 3.97
C GLN A 43 -0.37 -17.22 2.47
N THR A 44 0.59 -17.58 1.64
CA THR A 44 0.49 -17.47 0.17
C THR A 44 -0.80 -18.08 -0.39
N PRO A 45 -1.25 -19.29 0.04
CA PRO A 45 -2.51 -19.86 -0.43
C PRO A 45 -3.73 -19.02 -0.06
N LYS A 46 -3.77 -18.48 1.17
CA LYS A 46 -4.87 -17.63 1.63
C LYS A 46 -4.91 -16.28 0.91
N ILE A 47 -3.75 -15.68 0.67
CA ILE A 47 -3.62 -14.42 -0.09
C ILE A 47 -4.10 -14.66 -1.52
N LEU A 48 -3.68 -15.77 -2.15
CA LEU A 48 -4.13 -16.15 -3.49
C LEU A 48 -5.65 -16.31 -3.55
N GLU A 49 -6.24 -17.06 -2.63
CA GLU A 49 -7.68 -17.30 -2.57
C GLU A 49 -8.47 -15.98 -2.40
N ARG A 50 -8.00 -15.08 -1.52
CA ARG A 50 -8.62 -13.75 -1.35
C ARG A 50 -8.58 -12.94 -2.64
N LEU A 51 -7.44 -12.86 -3.32
CA LEU A 51 -7.33 -12.14 -4.59
C LEU A 51 -8.22 -12.75 -5.67
N ARG A 52 -8.20 -14.08 -5.83
CA ARG A 52 -9.02 -14.78 -6.82
C ARG A 52 -10.51 -14.53 -6.60
N ARG A 53 -10.98 -14.56 -5.34
CA ARG A 53 -12.37 -14.25 -5.01
C ARG A 53 -12.73 -12.83 -5.48
N HIS A 54 -11.93 -11.82 -5.17
CA HIS A 54 -12.20 -10.46 -5.62
C HIS A 54 -12.08 -10.30 -7.15
N VAL A 55 -11.15 -10.99 -7.80
CA VAL A 55 -11.04 -11.01 -9.27
C VAL A 55 -12.32 -11.61 -9.88
N ALA A 56 -12.84 -12.71 -9.34
CA ALA A 56 -14.05 -13.35 -9.82
C ALA A 56 -15.32 -12.49 -9.62
N GLU A 57 -15.41 -11.81 -8.46
CA GLU A 57 -16.53 -10.92 -8.12
C GLU A 57 -16.52 -9.63 -8.93
N ILE A 58 -15.35 -8.96 -8.98
CA ILE A 58 -15.20 -7.63 -9.60
C ILE A 58 -15.05 -7.75 -11.12
N ARG A 59 -14.44 -8.83 -11.62
CA ARG A 59 -14.11 -9.06 -13.03
C ARG A 59 -13.31 -7.88 -13.64
N PRO A 60 -12.15 -7.55 -13.08
CA PRO A 60 -11.31 -6.51 -13.63
C PRO A 60 -10.65 -6.97 -14.94
N ASP A 61 -10.32 -6.04 -15.83
CA ASP A 61 -9.53 -6.32 -17.04
C ASP A 61 -8.06 -6.61 -16.67
N ARG A 62 -7.62 -6.07 -15.52
CA ARG A 62 -6.25 -6.13 -15.06
C ARG A 62 -6.15 -6.12 -13.53
N LEU A 63 -5.25 -6.92 -13.00
CA LEU A 63 -4.77 -6.86 -11.63
C LEU A 63 -3.38 -6.19 -11.63
N LEU A 64 -3.24 -5.09 -10.90
CA LEU A 64 -1.98 -4.41 -10.69
C LEU A 64 -1.49 -4.68 -9.27
N LEU A 65 -0.36 -5.38 -9.15
CA LEU A 65 0.35 -5.57 -7.89
C LEU A 65 1.34 -4.41 -7.71
N LEU A 66 1.10 -3.59 -6.70
CA LEU A 66 1.79 -2.31 -6.51
C LEU A 66 2.90 -2.43 -5.47
N GLY A 67 3.91 -3.23 -5.80
CA GLY A 67 5.14 -3.43 -5.06
C GLY A 67 5.03 -4.38 -3.88
N ASP A 68 6.21 -4.78 -3.45
CA ASP A 68 6.45 -5.69 -2.33
C ASP A 68 5.62 -6.98 -2.41
N VAL A 69 5.68 -7.60 -3.60
CA VAL A 69 5.06 -8.92 -3.83
C VAL A 69 5.74 -9.98 -2.99
N LYS A 70 7.08 -9.99 -2.96
CA LYS A 70 7.86 -10.84 -2.08
C LYS A 70 8.31 -10.10 -0.82
N HIS A 71 8.77 -10.82 0.20
CA HIS A 71 9.15 -10.22 1.48
C HIS A 71 10.68 -10.14 1.70
N ASN A 72 11.41 -11.23 1.46
CA ASN A 72 12.78 -11.34 1.91
C ASN A 72 13.77 -10.55 1.05
N VAL A 73 14.62 -9.76 1.68
CA VAL A 73 15.71 -8.98 1.05
C VAL A 73 17.00 -9.15 1.85
N PRO A 74 18.16 -9.12 1.19
CA PRO A 74 18.39 -9.04 -0.26
C PRO A 74 18.22 -10.38 -0.99
N LYS A 75 18.12 -11.48 -0.27
CA LYS A 75 18.04 -12.84 -0.82
C LYS A 75 16.61 -13.34 -0.86
N THR A 76 16.24 -14.00 -1.95
CA THR A 76 14.98 -14.72 -2.06
C THR A 76 15.05 -16.02 -1.26
N SER A 77 14.10 -16.25 -0.36
CA SER A 77 13.99 -17.48 0.42
C SER A 77 13.62 -18.68 -0.47
N TRP A 78 13.80 -19.90 0.05
CA TRP A 78 13.36 -21.11 -0.65
C TRP A 78 11.83 -21.14 -0.85
N GLN A 79 11.08 -20.68 0.14
CA GLN A 79 9.64 -20.57 0.08
C GLN A 79 9.21 -19.66 -1.08
N GLU A 80 9.76 -18.45 -1.17
CA GLU A 80 9.46 -17.49 -2.22
C GLU A 80 9.78 -18.03 -3.61
N ARG A 81 10.93 -18.68 -3.79
CA ARG A 81 11.32 -19.29 -5.07
C ARG A 81 10.32 -20.33 -5.57
N LYS A 82 9.66 -21.03 -4.67
CA LYS A 82 8.65 -22.03 -4.98
C LYS A 82 7.26 -21.39 -5.18
N GLU A 83 6.83 -20.60 -4.21
CA GLU A 83 5.44 -20.15 -4.12
C GLU A 83 5.11 -18.98 -5.04
N ILE A 84 6.02 -18.01 -5.24
CA ILE A 84 5.73 -16.81 -6.03
C ILE A 84 5.45 -17.12 -7.50
N PRO A 85 6.24 -17.94 -8.22
CA PRO A 85 5.92 -18.30 -9.59
C PRO A 85 4.57 -19.02 -9.73
N GLU A 86 4.22 -19.88 -8.77
CA GLU A 86 2.95 -20.60 -8.74
C GLU A 86 1.76 -19.65 -8.50
N PHE A 87 1.91 -18.74 -7.54
CA PHE A 87 0.96 -17.69 -7.22
C PHE A 87 0.67 -16.78 -8.44
N LEU A 88 1.70 -16.27 -9.06
CA LEU A 88 1.57 -15.41 -10.24
C LEU A 88 0.98 -16.15 -11.44
N ARG A 89 1.36 -17.42 -11.63
CA ARG A 89 0.81 -18.28 -12.69
C ARG A 89 -0.68 -18.57 -12.47
N ALA A 90 -1.10 -18.74 -11.23
CA ALA A 90 -2.51 -18.97 -10.91
C ALA A 90 -3.35 -17.73 -11.23
N LEU A 91 -2.89 -16.54 -10.83
CA LEU A 91 -3.58 -15.29 -11.12
C LEU A 91 -3.60 -14.95 -12.62
N SER A 92 -2.49 -15.17 -13.33
CA SER A 92 -2.39 -14.83 -14.77
C SER A 92 -3.28 -15.68 -15.68
N LYS A 93 -3.83 -16.79 -15.17
CA LYS A 93 -4.85 -17.57 -15.88
C LYS A 93 -6.24 -16.94 -15.85
N GLU A 94 -6.49 -16.05 -14.90
CA GLU A 94 -7.81 -15.47 -14.63
C GLU A 94 -7.91 -14.00 -15.04
N VAL A 95 -6.80 -13.26 -14.94
CA VAL A 95 -6.74 -11.82 -15.21
C VAL A 95 -5.35 -11.44 -15.73
N LYS A 96 -5.26 -10.37 -16.53
CA LYS A 96 -3.95 -9.80 -16.90
C LYS A 96 -3.27 -9.24 -15.65
N VAL A 97 -2.03 -9.67 -15.38
CA VAL A 97 -1.27 -9.24 -14.20
C VAL A 97 -0.12 -8.34 -14.60
N ASP A 98 -0.09 -7.14 -14.03
CA ASP A 98 1.07 -6.24 -14.05
C ASP A 98 1.62 -6.06 -12.63
N ILE A 99 2.93 -5.86 -12.52
CA ILE A 99 3.62 -5.63 -11.24
C ILE A 99 4.47 -4.36 -11.39
N VAL A 100 4.28 -3.39 -10.52
CA VAL A 100 5.25 -2.31 -10.30
C VAL A 100 6.09 -2.71 -9.10
N PRO A 101 7.39 -3.01 -9.26
CA PRO A 101 8.20 -3.57 -8.18
C PRO A 101 8.41 -2.60 -7.01
N GLY A 102 8.40 -3.13 -5.79
CA GLY A 102 8.79 -2.46 -4.56
C GLY A 102 10.26 -2.70 -4.17
N ASN A 103 10.64 -2.23 -2.99
CA ASN A 103 12.01 -2.39 -2.48
C ASN A 103 12.32 -3.84 -2.06
N HIS A 104 11.30 -4.63 -1.76
CA HIS A 104 11.45 -6.05 -1.47
C HIS A 104 11.51 -6.94 -2.72
N ASP A 105 11.20 -6.42 -3.90
CA ASP A 105 11.03 -7.19 -5.14
C ASP A 105 12.33 -7.41 -5.95
N SER A 106 13.49 -7.35 -5.30
CA SER A 106 14.75 -7.73 -5.97
C SER A 106 14.62 -9.13 -6.60
N ASN A 107 15.04 -9.28 -7.86
CA ASN A 107 14.96 -10.52 -8.65
C ASN A 107 13.53 -11.07 -8.90
N LEU A 108 12.48 -10.29 -8.66
CA LEU A 108 11.11 -10.72 -8.93
C LEU A 108 10.86 -10.99 -10.42
N ALA A 109 11.51 -10.23 -11.29
CA ALA A 109 11.39 -10.40 -12.75
C ALA A 109 11.80 -11.82 -13.21
N ASP A 110 12.81 -12.42 -12.57
CA ASP A 110 13.29 -13.77 -12.89
C ASP A 110 12.30 -14.86 -12.45
N MET A 111 11.37 -14.52 -11.55
CA MET A 111 10.34 -15.41 -11.05
C MET A 111 8.98 -15.22 -11.73
N ALA A 112 8.83 -14.16 -12.50
CA ALA A 112 7.58 -13.85 -13.18
C ALA A 112 7.33 -14.81 -14.35
N PRO A 113 6.18 -15.53 -14.39
CA PRO A 113 5.87 -16.41 -15.50
C PRO A 113 5.48 -15.61 -16.75
N LEU A 114 5.53 -16.27 -17.92
CA LEU A 114 5.03 -15.69 -19.15
C LEU A 114 3.58 -15.19 -18.98
N GLY A 115 3.32 -13.96 -19.47
CA GLY A 115 2.00 -13.32 -19.34
C GLY A 115 1.88 -12.35 -18.15
N VAL A 116 2.77 -12.42 -17.16
CA VAL A 116 2.91 -11.41 -16.11
C VAL A 116 3.89 -10.34 -16.57
N ARG A 117 3.51 -9.07 -16.45
CA ARG A 117 4.36 -7.94 -16.90
C ARG A 117 4.94 -7.23 -15.69
N VAL A 118 6.26 -7.26 -15.56
CA VAL A 118 6.98 -6.46 -14.57
C VAL A 118 7.28 -5.09 -15.19
N ARG A 119 6.79 -4.03 -14.56
CA ARG A 119 6.93 -2.64 -14.97
C ARG A 119 8.18 -2.02 -14.34
N PRO A 120 8.60 -0.83 -14.76
CA PRO A 120 9.67 -0.10 -14.08
C PRO A 120 9.33 0.18 -12.61
N SER A 121 10.31 0.11 -11.72
CA SER A 121 10.16 0.47 -10.30
C SER A 121 9.89 1.96 -10.07
N SER A 122 10.28 2.79 -11.04
CA SER A 122 9.96 4.23 -11.08
C SER A 122 8.49 4.54 -11.38
N GLY A 123 7.69 3.51 -11.66
CA GLY A 123 6.24 3.61 -11.82
C GLY A 123 5.72 3.33 -13.22
N TYR A 124 4.42 3.41 -13.35
CA TYR A 124 3.67 3.06 -14.55
C TYR A 124 2.42 3.94 -14.68
N VAL A 125 2.16 4.45 -15.87
CA VAL A 125 0.94 5.20 -16.16
C VAL A 125 -0.01 4.32 -16.96
N LEU A 126 -1.26 4.24 -16.50
CA LEU A 126 -2.35 3.54 -17.20
C LEU A 126 -3.63 4.34 -17.05
N ASP A 127 -4.29 4.62 -18.18
CA ASP A 127 -5.54 5.38 -18.27
C ASP A 127 -5.49 6.73 -17.52
N GLY A 128 -4.36 7.45 -17.61
CA GLY A 128 -4.14 8.74 -16.96
C GLY A 128 -3.84 8.69 -15.47
N VAL A 129 -3.80 7.50 -14.87
CA VAL A 129 -3.44 7.30 -13.46
C VAL A 129 -1.99 6.85 -13.36
N GLY A 130 -1.23 7.47 -12.46
CA GLY A 130 0.14 7.13 -12.15
C GLY A 130 0.22 6.13 -10.99
N TYR A 131 0.90 5.01 -11.19
CA TYR A 131 1.10 3.96 -10.20
C TYR A 131 2.58 3.81 -9.89
N PHE A 132 2.96 3.81 -8.63
CA PHE A 132 4.33 3.57 -8.17
C PHE A 132 4.31 3.00 -6.76
N HIS A 133 5.36 2.25 -6.38
CA HIS A 133 5.34 1.66 -5.04
C HIS A 133 5.53 2.70 -3.94
N GLY A 134 6.52 3.61 -4.07
CA GLY A 134 6.74 4.70 -3.10
C GLY A 134 8.11 4.74 -2.44
N HIS A 135 8.92 3.67 -2.56
CA HIS A 135 10.27 3.59 -2.00
C HIS A 135 11.31 4.40 -2.79
N THR A 136 11.04 4.67 -4.06
CA THR A 136 11.89 5.47 -4.94
C THR A 136 11.11 6.62 -5.56
N TRP A 137 11.82 7.60 -6.11
CA TRP A 137 11.21 8.71 -6.82
C TRP A 137 10.51 8.20 -8.08
N PRO A 138 9.22 8.49 -8.26
CA PRO A 138 8.52 8.11 -9.49
C PRO A 138 9.04 8.91 -10.69
N ASP A 139 8.89 8.33 -11.88
CA ASP A 139 9.21 9.03 -13.13
C ASP A 139 8.36 10.30 -13.29
N GLU A 140 8.91 11.29 -14.00
CA GLU A 140 8.21 12.54 -14.33
C GLU A 140 6.85 12.29 -14.99
N LYS A 141 6.78 11.28 -15.88
CA LYS A 141 5.52 10.89 -16.55
C LYS A 141 4.46 10.43 -15.54
N VAL A 142 4.86 9.73 -14.50
CA VAL A 142 3.97 9.29 -13.42
C VAL A 142 3.47 10.49 -12.65
N MET A 143 4.39 11.42 -12.28
CA MET A 143 4.07 12.62 -11.52
C MET A 143 3.20 13.64 -12.27
N ARG A 144 3.12 13.56 -13.61
CA ARG A 144 2.22 14.39 -14.43
C ARG A 144 0.77 13.87 -14.48
N SER A 145 0.48 12.72 -13.86
CA SER A 145 -0.89 12.22 -13.75
C SER A 145 -1.68 13.04 -12.74
N GLU A 146 -2.97 13.25 -12.99
CA GLU A 146 -3.86 13.96 -12.06
C GLU A 146 -4.14 13.17 -10.78
N LEU A 147 -4.01 11.85 -10.88
CA LEU A 147 -4.17 10.93 -9.78
C LEU A 147 -2.97 10.00 -9.68
N LEU A 148 -2.49 9.82 -8.47
CA LEU A 148 -1.39 8.93 -8.11
C LEU A 148 -1.87 7.87 -7.12
N VAL A 149 -1.41 6.63 -7.31
CA VAL A 149 -1.67 5.53 -6.37
C VAL A 149 -0.34 4.91 -5.96
N ALA A 150 -0.11 4.80 -4.65
CA ALA A 150 1.11 4.23 -4.09
C ALA A 150 0.81 3.21 -2.97
N GLY A 151 1.81 2.36 -2.67
CA GLY A 151 1.87 1.44 -1.52
C GLY A 151 2.93 1.85 -0.50
N HIS A 152 3.76 0.88 -0.07
CA HIS A 152 4.99 1.02 0.71
C HIS A 152 4.83 1.44 2.18
N LEU A 153 3.99 2.42 2.47
CA LEU A 153 3.85 2.95 3.83
C LEU A 153 2.97 2.08 4.73
N HIS A 154 2.21 1.16 4.16
CA HIS A 154 1.21 0.38 4.92
C HIS A 154 0.39 1.26 5.87
N PRO A 155 -0.28 2.33 5.40
CA PRO A 155 -0.90 3.31 6.26
C PRO A 155 -1.90 2.66 7.21
N ALA A 156 -1.77 3.01 8.49
CA ALA A 156 -2.66 2.59 9.56
C ALA A 156 -2.92 3.73 10.52
N ILE A 157 -3.89 3.56 11.38
CA ILE A 157 -4.10 4.42 12.55
C ILE A 157 -4.22 3.56 13.81
N ARG A 158 -3.85 4.14 14.93
CA ARG A 158 -4.07 3.55 16.25
C ARG A 158 -5.15 4.34 16.96
N LEU A 159 -6.31 3.71 17.12
CA LEU A 159 -7.41 4.31 17.90
C LEU A 159 -7.23 3.92 19.36
N LYS A 160 -7.06 4.92 20.23
CA LYS A 160 -6.92 4.67 21.67
C LYS A 160 -8.21 4.10 22.24
N GLU A 161 -8.14 2.91 22.81
CA GLU A 161 -9.22 2.33 23.58
C GLU A 161 -9.13 2.74 25.05
N PRO A 162 -10.26 2.83 25.77
CA PRO A 162 -10.26 3.21 27.19
C PRO A 162 -9.45 2.28 28.08
N ILE A 163 -9.33 1.00 27.71
CA ILE A 163 -8.63 -0.04 28.45
C ILE A 163 -7.83 -0.91 27.48
N GLY A 164 -6.53 -1.04 27.69
CA GLY A 164 -5.65 -1.95 26.95
C GLY A 164 -4.84 -1.31 25.83
N SER A 165 -4.15 -2.14 25.04
CA SER A 165 -3.40 -1.74 23.85
C SER A 165 -4.33 -1.65 22.66
N ALA A 166 -4.43 -0.48 22.06
CA ALA A 166 -5.22 -0.30 20.85
C ALA A 166 -4.53 -0.94 19.62
N PRO A 167 -5.19 -1.84 18.91
CA PRO A 167 -4.65 -2.39 17.67
C PRO A 167 -4.55 -1.30 16.60
N THR A 168 -3.57 -1.42 15.73
CA THR A 168 -3.51 -0.62 14.52
C THR A 168 -4.57 -1.11 13.53
N ARG A 169 -5.23 -0.17 12.86
CA ARG A 169 -6.22 -0.47 11.80
C ARG A 169 -5.70 0.05 10.47
N PRO A 170 -5.64 -0.79 9.43
CA PRO A 170 -5.24 -0.35 8.09
C PRO A 170 -6.23 0.69 7.57
N VAL A 171 -5.71 1.70 6.87
CA VAL A 171 -6.49 2.80 6.32
C VAL A 171 -6.05 3.15 4.91
N TRP A 172 -6.94 3.74 4.15
CA TRP A 172 -6.62 4.50 2.95
C TRP A 172 -6.23 5.92 3.37
N ALA A 173 -5.11 6.43 2.86
CA ALA A 173 -4.73 7.81 3.03
C ALA A 173 -4.81 8.53 1.68
N ARG A 174 -5.56 9.64 1.63
CA ARG A 174 -5.72 10.47 0.44
C ARG A 174 -5.12 11.84 0.72
N ALA A 175 -4.00 12.12 0.08
CA ALA A 175 -3.18 13.29 0.33
C ALA A 175 -3.12 14.22 -0.89
N PRO A 176 -3.25 15.54 -0.72
CA PRO A 176 -2.74 16.48 -1.72
C PRO A 176 -1.22 16.38 -1.77
N LEU A 177 -0.62 16.73 -2.91
CA LEU A 177 0.82 16.86 -3.00
C LEU A 177 1.28 18.25 -2.51
N LEU A 178 2.48 18.30 -1.96
CA LEU A 178 3.19 19.55 -1.64
C LEU A 178 3.76 20.14 -2.93
N ALA A 179 3.13 21.19 -3.46
CA ALA A 179 3.49 21.80 -4.72
C ALA A 179 4.98 22.22 -4.78
N ASP A 180 5.50 22.79 -3.68
CA ASP A 180 6.91 23.20 -3.58
C ASP A 180 7.86 22.00 -3.64
N ALA A 181 7.49 20.87 -3.05
CA ALA A 181 8.30 19.65 -3.09
C ALA A 181 8.34 19.07 -4.51
N VAL A 182 7.19 19.05 -5.19
CA VAL A 182 7.12 18.60 -6.59
C VAL A 182 7.88 19.55 -7.51
N GLN A 183 7.71 20.87 -7.35
CA GLN A 183 8.44 21.87 -8.13
C GLN A 183 9.95 21.73 -7.93
N LYS A 184 10.41 21.52 -6.71
CA LYS A 184 11.83 21.33 -6.39
C LYS A 184 12.40 20.06 -7.04
N GLN A 185 11.64 18.98 -7.02
CA GLN A 185 12.10 17.65 -7.48
C GLN A 185 12.00 17.50 -9.00
N TYR A 186 10.92 18.02 -9.61
CA TYR A 186 10.57 17.74 -11.01
C TYR A 186 10.53 19.00 -11.91
N GLY A 187 10.62 20.19 -11.34
CA GLY A 187 10.62 21.43 -12.13
C GLY A 187 9.24 21.90 -12.60
N PHE A 188 8.14 21.28 -12.11
CA PHE A 188 6.77 21.70 -12.40
C PHE A 188 5.88 21.60 -11.16
N ALA A 189 4.78 22.36 -11.14
CA ALA A 189 3.74 22.27 -10.12
C ALA A 189 2.63 21.30 -10.58
N THR A 190 1.94 20.68 -9.61
CA THR A 190 0.80 19.80 -9.87
C THR A 190 -0.24 19.90 -8.74
N ASP A 191 -1.50 19.75 -9.09
CA ASP A 191 -2.63 19.62 -8.17
C ASP A 191 -3.06 18.14 -8.01
N ALA A 192 -2.19 17.21 -8.40
CA ALA A 192 -2.47 15.78 -8.33
C ALA A 192 -2.78 15.33 -6.90
N GLU A 193 -3.70 14.38 -6.80
CA GLU A 193 -3.99 13.70 -5.54
C GLU A 193 -3.24 12.36 -5.47
N LEU A 194 -2.75 12.05 -4.27
CA LEU A 194 -2.07 10.79 -3.97
C LEU A 194 -2.96 9.92 -3.08
N ILE A 195 -3.24 8.70 -3.52
CA ILE A 195 -3.86 7.66 -2.70
C ILE A 195 -2.77 6.69 -2.26
N ILE A 196 -2.62 6.52 -0.95
CA ILE A 196 -1.70 5.55 -0.37
C ILE A 196 -2.51 4.34 0.10
N ALA A 197 -2.20 3.19 -0.49
CA ALA A 197 -2.91 1.95 -0.23
C ALA A 197 -2.42 1.27 1.06
N PRO A 198 -3.33 0.69 1.86
CA PRO A 198 -2.94 -0.21 2.94
C PRO A 198 -2.39 -1.53 2.38
N ALA A 199 -1.54 -2.20 3.17
CA ALA A 199 -1.00 -3.50 2.81
C ALA A 199 -2.10 -4.54 2.61
N PHE A 200 -1.99 -5.34 1.55
CA PHE A 200 -2.94 -6.44 1.32
C PHE A 200 -2.74 -7.59 2.31
N ASN A 201 -1.51 -7.83 2.73
CA ASN A 201 -1.21 -8.86 3.72
C ASN A 201 -1.46 -8.35 5.15
N ASN A 202 -2.37 -8.98 5.85
CA ASN A 202 -2.73 -8.60 7.22
C ASN A 202 -1.60 -8.81 8.24
N LEU A 203 -0.56 -9.57 7.90
CA LEU A 203 0.58 -9.82 8.77
C LEU A 203 1.65 -8.71 8.71
N CYS A 204 1.63 -7.87 7.68
CA CYS A 204 2.65 -6.83 7.51
C CYS A 204 2.66 -5.76 8.60
N GLY A 205 1.65 -5.77 9.45
CA GLY A 205 1.45 -4.62 10.34
C GLY A 205 1.10 -3.36 9.54
N GLY A 206 1.01 -2.22 10.22
CA GLY A 206 0.75 -0.94 9.58
C GLY A 206 1.47 0.17 10.30
N LEU A 207 1.87 1.20 9.55
CA LEU A 207 2.46 2.40 10.07
C LEU A 207 1.37 3.31 10.63
N PRO A 208 1.32 3.55 11.95
CA PRO A 208 0.31 4.42 12.54
C PRO A 208 0.63 5.89 12.21
N LEU A 209 -0.02 6.44 11.18
CA LEU A 209 0.21 7.82 10.71
C LEU A 209 -0.13 8.88 11.76
N ASN A 210 -0.96 8.56 12.74
CA ASN A 210 -1.34 9.47 13.84
C ASN A 210 -0.37 9.45 15.03
N GLU A 211 0.69 8.65 14.99
CA GLU A 211 1.77 8.66 15.98
C GLU A 211 3.04 9.32 15.42
N PRO A 212 3.87 9.93 16.29
CA PRO A 212 5.18 10.41 15.85
C PRO A 212 6.03 9.23 15.36
N CYS A 213 6.56 9.34 14.17
CA CYS A 213 7.50 8.37 13.63
C CYS A 213 8.71 9.09 13.05
N GLU A 214 9.85 8.99 13.74
CA GLU A 214 11.10 9.63 13.33
C GLU A 214 11.77 8.90 12.15
N GLU A 215 11.40 7.65 11.90
CA GLU A 215 11.97 6.80 10.87
C GLU A 215 11.35 7.00 9.48
N LEU A 216 10.27 7.76 9.40
CA LEU A 216 9.56 8.03 8.16
C LEU A 216 10.35 8.98 7.25
N ARG A 217 11.15 8.38 6.40
CA ARG A 217 11.87 9.10 5.33
C ARG A 217 11.57 8.42 3.99
N GLY A 218 11.50 9.20 2.95
CA GLY A 218 11.32 8.68 1.59
C GLY A 218 10.53 9.62 0.69
N PRO A 219 10.48 9.32 -0.59
CA PRO A 219 9.82 10.16 -1.59
C PRO A 219 8.35 10.44 -1.28
N LEU A 220 7.57 9.42 -0.87
CA LEU A 220 6.15 9.58 -0.56
C LEU A 220 5.88 10.64 0.50
N LEU A 221 6.61 10.58 1.61
CA LEU A 221 6.43 11.51 2.72
C LEU A 221 6.97 12.90 2.43
N THR A 222 7.93 13.00 1.51
CA THR A 222 8.42 14.29 1.02
C THR A 222 7.40 14.97 0.11
N LEU A 223 6.63 14.18 -0.64
CA LEU A 223 5.66 14.66 -1.62
C LEU A 223 4.27 14.91 -1.03
N ALA A 224 3.86 14.13 -0.02
CA ALA A 224 2.51 14.17 0.54
C ALA A 224 2.34 15.26 1.60
N ASP A 225 1.27 16.03 1.52
CA ASP A 225 0.82 16.92 2.59
C ASP A 225 0.05 16.10 3.64
N LEU A 226 0.80 15.63 4.67
CA LEU A 226 0.22 14.78 5.71
C LEU A 226 -0.84 15.51 6.56
N ASP A 227 -0.72 16.80 6.78
CA ASP A 227 -1.67 17.56 7.61
C ASP A 227 -3.02 17.69 6.92
N ARG A 228 -3.05 17.74 5.60
CA ARG A 228 -4.26 17.78 4.78
C ARG A 228 -4.68 16.40 4.25
N THR A 229 -4.02 15.33 4.69
CA THR A 229 -4.37 13.96 4.32
C THR A 229 -5.68 13.54 4.96
N ARG A 230 -6.61 13.05 4.16
CA ARG A 230 -7.87 12.45 4.62
C ARG A 230 -7.69 10.96 4.83
N ILE A 231 -8.24 10.46 5.93
CA ILE A 231 -8.10 9.06 6.36
C ILE A 231 -9.46 8.37 6.25
N PHE A 232 -9.44 7.18 5.64
CA PHE A 232 -10.63 6.34 5.49
C PHE A 232 -10.33 4.91 5.97
N LEU A 233 -11.24 4.33 6.74
CA LEU A 233 -11.21 2.91 7.07
C LEU A 233 -11.55 2.06 5.83
N LEU A 234 -11.26 0.76 5.89
CA LEU A 234 -11.56 -0.16 4.78
C LEU A 234 -13.06 -0.31 4.50
N ASP A 235 -13.91 -0.03 5.48
CA ASP A 235 -15.37 -0.01 5.33
C ASP A 235 -15.91 1.31 4.73
N GLY A 236 -15.01 2.22 4.34
CA GLY A 236 -15.35 3.53 3.78
C GLY A 236 -15.63 4.64 4.80
N THR A 237 -15.56 4.34 6.10
CA THR A 237 -15.74 5.37 7.15
C THR A 237 -14.67 6.46 7.01
N ASN A 238 -15.10 7.69 6.80
CA ASN A 238 -14.21 8.86 6.77
C ASN A 238 -13.90 9.32 8.19
N LEU A 239 -12.65 9.31 8.57
CA LEU A 239 -12.17 9.72 9.90
C LEU A 239 -11.75 11.20 9.96
N GLY A 240 -11.85 11.93 8.85
CA GLY A 240 -11.43 13.33 8.76
C GLY A 240 -9.96 13.52 8.38
N LEU A 241 -9.40 14.66 8.74
CA LEU A 241 -8.00 14.99 8.47
C LEU A 241 -7.06 14.34 9.48
N LEU A 242 -5.92 13.88 9.02
CA LEU A 242 -4.90 13.28 9.89
C LEU A 242 -4.46 14.25 11.00
N SER A 243 -4.34 15.55 10.71
CA SER A 243 -4.04 16.60 11.70
C SER A 243 -5.08 16.67 12.82
N GLU A 244 -6.36 16.49 12.51
CA GLU A 244 -7.47 16.50 13.49
C GLU A 244 -7.42 15.25 14.38
N ILE A 245 -7.14 14.08 13.82
CA ILE A 245 -7.00 12.82 14.57
C ILE A 245 -5.86 12.94 15.59
N LYS A 246 -4.70 13.45 15.18
CA LYS A 246 -3.54 13.72 16.06
C LYS A 246 -3.89 14.69 17.20
N THR A 247 -4.68 15.71 16.90
CA THR A 247 -5.07 16.74 17.90
C THR A 247 -6.07 16.21 18.92
N MET A 248 -7.04 15.41 18.48
CA MET A 248 -8.01 14.76 19.37
C MET A 248 -7.31 13.86 20.38
N GLU A 249 -6.28 13.13 19.98
CA GLU A 249 -5.50 12.28 20.89
C GLU A 249 -4.73 13.09 21.94
N LYS A 250 -4.07 14.18 21.57
CA LYS A 250 -3.37 15.07 22.49
C LYS A 250 -4.33 15.71 23.51
N SER A 251 -5.55 16.06 23.10
CA SER A 251 -6.57 16.62 23.97
C SER A 251 -7.10 15.60 24.98
N ALA A 252 -7.24 14.35 24.58
CA ALA A 252 -7.64 13.24 25.45
C ALA A 252 -6.56 12.91 26.51
N GLU A 253 -5.28 12.99 26.15
CA GLU A 253 -4.16 12.83 27.10
C GLU A 253 -4.12 13.93 28.17
N LYS A 254 -4.26 15.20 27.79
CA LYS A 254 -4.30 16.33 28.75
C LYS A 254 -5.45 16.20 29.75
N LYS A 255 -6.63 15.71 29.33
CA LYS A 255 -7.76 15.47 30.24
C LYS A 255 -7.54 14.31 31.22
N ARG A 256 -6.72 13.31 30.86
CA ARG A 256 -6.39 12.18 31.75
C ARG A 256 -5.33 12.52 32.79
N THR A 257 -4.31 13.30 32.40
CA THR A 257 -3.25 13.75 33.33
C THR A 257 -3.77 14.80 34.32
N GLY A 258 -4.71 15.67 33.90
CA GLY A 258 -5.35 16.66 34.76
C GLY A 258 -6.37 16.11 35.77
N ARG A 259 -6.74 14.83 35.75
CA ARG A 259 -7.63 14.16 36.73
C ARG A 259 -6.89 13.33 37.78
N ARG A 260 -5.56 13.32 37.74
CA ARG A 260 -4.69 12.61 38.74
C ARG A 260 -3.91 13.56 39.65
N GLY A 261 -4.27 14.84 39.68
CA GLY A 261 -3.74 15.85 40.60
C GLY A 261 -4.75 16.18 41.68
#